data_d7c77f585ea111bff22962617a1c2033
#
_entry.id   d7c77f585ea111bff22962617a1c2033
#
_cell.length_a   1.000
_cell.length_b   1.000
_cell.length_c   1.000
_cell.angle_alpha   90.00
_cell.angle_beta   90.00
_cell.angle_gamma   90.00
#
_symmetry.space_group_name_H-M   'P 1'
#
loop_
_entity.id
_entity.type
_entity.pdbx_description
1 polymer ?
#
loop_
_entity_poly.entity_id
_entity_poly.type
_entity_poly.pdbx_seq_one_letter_code
_entity_poly.pdbx_strand_id
1 'polypeptide(L)'
;KENEDPFKNFIYDGLSLFLEEKGDDLEEKLYDGSAICGEWLVKHQINYGKKFSTRFLLFAKARVIKAGDAFSLQNIVYNPDLIHWAIGQTLPDYLDIVPLVAELDHYPNLEELDKIYLEYSEKMDDSKVEGFVINNNNKIEKYVRFKRGVLEPHVCR
;
A
#
# COMPACT_ATOMS: atom_id res chain seq x y z
N LYS A 1 22.68 -22.56 5.50
CA LYS A 1 22.01 -21.55 4.65
C LYS A 1 22.26 -20.24 5.34
N GLU A 2 23.16 -19.43 4.81
CA GLU A 2 23.35 -18.04 5.23
C GLU A 2 22.01 -17.34 5.11
N ASN A 3 21.62 -16.63 6.17
CA ASN A 3 20.46 -15.74 6.12
C ASN A 3 20.76 -14.67 5.09
N GLU A 4 20.25 -14.84 3.88
CA GLU A 4 20.30 -13.77 2.89
C GLU A 4 19.49 -12.61 3.49
N ASP A 5 20.16 -11.47 3.59
CA ASP A 5 19.53 -10.21 4.01
C ASP A 5 18.31 -9.95 3.10
N PRO A 6 17.10 -9.96 3.63
CA PRO A 6 15.90 -9.79 2.81
C PRO A 6 15.88 -8.45 2.04
N PHE A 7 16.66 -7.46 2.50
CA PHE A 7 16.77 -6.15 1.87
C PHE A 7 17.73 -6.13 0.65
N LYS A 8 18.48 -7.21 0.39
CA LYS A 8 19.29 -7.35 -0.84
C LYS A 8 18.45 -7.69 -2.07
N ASN A 9 17.19 -8.04 -1.91
CA ASN A 9 16.31 -8.27 -3.03
C ASN A 9 16.02 -6.95 -3.74
N PHE A 10 16.10 -6.92 -5.08
CA PHE A 10 15.85 -5.72 -5.89
C PHE A 10 14.46 -5.07 -5.65
N ILE A 11 13.47 -5.84 -5.17
CA ILE A 11 12.14 -5.33 -4.83
C ILE A 11 12.17 -4.39 -3.61
N TYR A 12 13.23 -4.43 -2.81
CA TYR A 12 13.44 -3.54 -1.66
C TYR A 12 14.53 -2.51 -1.91
N ASP A 13 14.90 -2.29 -3.19
CA ASP A 13 15.92 -1.31 -3.56
C ASP A 13 15.64 0.07 -2.96
N GLY A 14 16.58 0.57 -2.20
CA GLY A 14 16.50 1.85 -1.48
C GLY A 14 15.70 1.82 -0.17
N LEU A 15 15.08 0.69 0.23
CA LEU A 15 14.34 0.61 1.50
C LEU A 15 15.28 0.75 2.71
N SER A 16 16.44 0.12 2.67
CA SER A 16 17.43 0.24 3.76
C SER A 16 17.87 1.68 3.96
N LEU A 17 18.18 2.38 2.87
CA LEU A 17 18.55 3.79 2.92
C LEU A 17 17.40 4.66 3.46
N PHE A 18 16.18 4.40 3.03
CA PHE A 18 14.99 5.08 3.56
C PHE A 18 14.87 4.88 5.08
N LEU A 19 15.05 3.64 5.56
CA LEU A 19 14.98 3.35 6.99
C LEU A 19 16.13 3.98 7.78
N GLU A 20 17.32 4.04 7.22
CA GLU A 20 18.46 4.75 7.83
C GLU A 20 18.20 6.26 7.95
N GLU A 21 17.59 6.87 6.94
CA GLU A 21 17.35 8.31 6.92
C GLU A 21 16.09 8.75 7.69
N LYS A 22 15.05 7.91 7.70
CA LYS A 22 13.72 8.27 8.20
C LYS A 22 13.21 7.38 9.33
N GLY A 23 13.91 6.29 9.64
CA GLY A 23 13.46 5.31 10.62
C GLY A 23 13.26 5.88 12.02
N ASP A 24 14.22 6.64 12.51
CA ASP A 24 14.15 7.25 13.85
C ASP A 24 12.99 8.25 13.94
N ASP A 25 12.83 9.12 12.93
CA ASP A 25 11.72 10.08 12.88
C ASP A 25 10.36 9.38 12.78
N LEU A 26 10.30 8.28 12.05
CA LEU A 26 9.09 7.48 11.93
C LEU A 26 8.74 6.76 13.24
N GLU A 27 9.74 6.23 13.94
CA GLU A 27 9.57 5.59 15.24
C GLU A 27 9.01 6.58 16.28
N GLU A 28 9.53 7.80 16.31
CA GLU A 28 9.04 8.85 17.20
C GLU A 28 7.58 9.26 16.91
N LYS A 29 7.15 9.17 15.65
CA LYS A 29 5.80 9.54 15.23
C LYS A 29 4.77 8.43 15.40
N LEU A 30 5.20 7.18 15.40
CA LEU A 30 4.31 6.06 15.63
C LEU A 30 3.83 6.02 17.08
N TYR A 31 2.54 5.87 17.30
CA TYR A 31 2.02 5.61 18.64
C TYR A 31 2.48 4.23 19.13
N ASP A 32 2.77 4.15 20.42
CA ASP A 32 3.28 2.93 21.04
C ASP A 32 2.36 1.73 20.75
N GLY A 33 2.99 0.62 20.35
CA GLY A 33 2.29 -0.60 19.94
C GLY A 33 1.53 -0.51 18.62
N SER A 34 1.72 0.57 17.84
CA SER A 34 1.13 0.72 16.52
C SER A 34 2.10 0.32 15.42
N ALA A 35 1.53 -0.10 14.29
CA ALA A 35 2.25 -0.29 13.03
C ALA A 35 1.46 0.30 11.87
N ILE A 36 2.18 0.70 10.86
CA ILE A 36 1.63 1.07 9.55
C ILE A 36 2.06 0.04 8.52
N CYS A 37 1.18 -0.27 7.59
CA CYS A 37 1.45 -1.20 6.50
C CYS A 37 1.33 -0.47 5.18
N GLY A 38 2.24 -0.72 4.28
CA GLY A 38 2.28 -0.04 3.00
C GLY A 38 2.98 -0.85 1.93
N GLU A 39 2.97 -0.31 0.72
CA GLU A 39 3.68 -0.85 -0.42
C GLU A 39 4.92 0.01 -0.70
N TRP A 40 6.05 -0.65 -0.88
CA TRP A 40 7.28 -0.02 -1.32
C TRP A 40 7.35 0.00 -2.84
N LEU A 41 7.23 1.19 -3.42
CA LEU A 41 7.22 1.39 -4.87
C LEU A 41 8.64 1.38 -5.44
N VAL A 42 9.08 0.22 -5.86
CA VAL A 42 10.29 0.07 -6.68
C VAL A 42 9.91 -0.23 -8.13
N LYS A 43 10.90 -0.39 -8.98
CA LYS A 43 10.73 -0.79 -10.38
C LYS A 43 9.91 -2.09 -10.51
N HIS A 44 8.61 -1.95 -10.50
CA HIS A 44 7.68 -2.98 -10.94
C HIS A 44 7.40 -2.87 -12.44
N GLN A 45 6.39 -3.59 -12.91
CA GLN A 45 5.91 -3.49 -14.29
C GLN A 45 5.38 -2.08 -14.62
N ILE A 46 4.97 -1.33 -13.60
CA ILE A 46 4.48 0.04 -13.70
C ILE A 46 5.42 0.96 -12.93
N ASN A 47 5.90 1.99 -13.61
CA ASN A 47 6.73 3.01 -12.98
C ASN A 47 5.85 4.15 -12.46
N TYR A 48 5.60 4.17 -11.17
CA TYR A 48 4.84 5.21 -10.48
C TYR A 48 5.68 6.44 -10.09
N GLY A 49 6.99 6.43 -10.36
CA GLY A 49 7.99 7.31 -9.77
C GLY A 49 7.83 8.83 -9.92
N LYS A 50 6.85 9.30 -10.71
CA LYS A 50 6.56 10.73 -10.85
C LYS A 50 5.22 11.16 -10.23
N LYS A 51 4.45 10.21 -9.72
CA LYS A 51 3.07 10.45 -9.28
C LYS A 51 2.93 10.56 -7.78
N PHE A 52 3.78 9.89 -7.08
CA PHE A 52 3.82 9.92 -5.62
C PHE A 52 5.09 10.64 -5.20
N SER A 53 4.96 11.49 -4.19
CA SER A 53 6.09 12.21 -3.59
C SER A 53 7.07 11.27 -2.89
N THR A 54 6.62 10.06 -2.58
CA THR A 54 7.36 9.05 -1.86
C THR A 54 7.22 7.68 -2.52
N ARG A 55 8.10 6.77 -2.15
CA ARG A 55 8.05 5.36 -2.58
C ARG A 55 7.28 4.46 -1.63
N PHE A 56 6.84 4.97 -0.48
CA PHE A 56 6.12 4.20 0.51
C PHE A 56 4.67 4.64 0.60
N LEU A 57 3.76 3.83 0.03
CA LEU A 57 2.33 4.07 0.04
C LEU A 57 1.65 3.25 1.13
N LEU A 58 1.06 3.93 2.09
CA LEU A 58 0.36 3.32 3.21
C LEU A 58 -1.06 2.91 2.83
N PHE A 59 -1.49 1.72 3.25
CA PHE A 59 -2.84 1.21 3.02
C PHE A 59 -3.53 0.65 4.26
N ALA A 60 -2.80 0.40 5.34
CA ALA A 60 -3.38 -0.16 6.57
C ALA A 60 -2.62 0.29 7.82
N LYS A 61 -3.31 0.18 8.95
CA LYS A 61 -2.70 0.22 10.28
C LYS A 61 -2.88 -1.12 10.98
N ALA A 62 -2.02 -1.41 11.95
CA ALA A 62 -2.09 -2.61 12.76
C ALA A 62 -1.64 -2.33 14.20
N ARG A 63 -1.77 -3.34 15.07
CA ARG A 63 -1.12 -3.38 16.38
C ARG A 63 0.06 -4.34 16.32
N VAL A 64 1.14 -3.97 17.01
CA VAL A 64 2.29 -4.84 17.25
C VAL A 64 2.09 -5.53 18.59
N ILE A 65 2.14 -6.84 18.60
CA ILE A 65 2.16 -7.65 19.82
C ILE A 65 3.52 -8.31 19.92
N LYS A 66 4.18 -8.07 21.03
CA LYS A 66 5.46 -8.71 21.36
C LYS A 66 5.22 -9.89 22.30
N ALA A 67 5.74 -11.05 21.94
CA ALA A 67 5.72 -12.26 22.77
C ALA A 67 7.14 -12.84 22.83
N GLY A 68 7.87 -12.57 23.92
CA GLY A 68 9.30 -12.87 24.01
C GLY A 68 10.10 -12.07 22.98
N ASP A 69 10.86 -12.75 22.13
CA ASP A 69 11.63 -12.14 21.03
C ASP A 69 10.87 -12.10 19.71
N ALA A 70 9.63 -12.59 19.66
CA ALA A 70 8.80 -12.59 18.47
C ALA A 70 7.85 -11.40 18.44
N PHE A 71 7.59 -10.88 17.23
CA PHE A 71 6.59 -9.86 16.97
C PHE A 71 5.51 -10.43 16.05
N SER A 72 4.27 -10.04 16.29
CA SER A 72 3.16 -10.32 15.40
C SER A 72 2.33 -9.06 15.16
N LEU A 73 1.77 -8.93 13.96
CA LEU A 73 0.79 -7.91 13.66
C LEU A 73 -0.61 -8.45 13.92
N GLN A 74 -1.40 -7.68 14.63
CA GLN A 74 -2.80 -8.01 14.91
C GLN A 74 -3.69 -6.81 14.58
N ASN A 75 -4.99 -7.09 14.44
CA ASN A 75 -5.98 -6.06 14.16
C ASN A 75 -5.59 -5.18 12.97
N ILE A 76 -5.16 -5.82 11.87
CA ILE A 76 -4.85 -5.11 10.63
C ILE A 76 -6.14 -4.53 10.07
N VAL A 77 -6.18 -3.22 9.94
CA VAL A 77 -7.33 -2.48 9.40
C VAL A 77 -6.91 -1.81 8.09
N TYR A 78 -7.47 -2.30 7.00
CA TYR A 78 -7.25 -1.78 5.65
C TYR A 78 -8.17 -0.58 5.39
N ASN A 79 -7.95 0.49 6.11
CA ASN A 79 -8.66 1.74 5.93
C ASN A 79 -7.66 2.88 5.98
N PRO A 80 -7.36 3.51 4.84
CA PRO A 80 -6.42 4.63 4.78
C PRO A 80 -6.77 5.79 5.72
N ASP A 81 -8.04 6.08 5.91
CA ASP A 81 -8.49 7.18 6.78
C ASP A 81 -8.13 6.95 8.26
N LEU A 82 -7.90 5.70 8.64
CA LEU A 82 -7.52 5.33 10.01
C LEU A 82 -6.01 5.31 10.23
N ILE A 83 -5.18 5.56 9.23
CA ILE A 83 -3.71 5.58 9.39
C ILE A 83 -3.29 6.67 10.38
N HIS A 84 -4.00 7.78 10.43
CA HIS A 84 -3.77 8.85 11.41
C HIS A 84 -3.87 8.38 12.87
N TRP A 85 -4.60 7.31 13.15
CA TRP A 85 -4.65 6.69 14.48
C TRP A 85 -3.38 5.93 14.87
N ALA A 86 -2.50 5.68 13.93
CA ALA A 86 -1.23 5.02 14.18
C ALA A 86 -0.05 6.00 14.19
N ILE A 87 -0.12 7.10 13.44
CA ILE A 87 1.03 7.99 13.21
C ILE A 87 0.75 9.47 13.53
N GLY A 88 -0.47 9.85 13.89
CA GLY A 88 -0.88 11.22 14.14
C GLY A 88 -1.63 11.87 13.00
N GLN A 89 -2.10 13.11 13.24
CA GLN A 89 -3.00 13.82 12.33
C GLN A 89 -2.33 14.27 11.02
N THR A 90 -1.02 14.50 11.05
CA THR A 90 -0.25 14.96 9.90
C THR A 90 0.75 13.92 9.51
N LEU A 91 0.63 13.42 8.27
CA LEU A 91 1.64 12.54 7.70
C LEU A 91 2.94 13.31 7.44
N PRO A 92 4.09 12.68 7.72
CA PRO A 92 5.36 13.19 7.24
C PRO A 92 5.38 13.28 5.70
N ASP A 93 6.17 14.20 5.17
CA ASP A 93 6.31 14.45 3.73
C ASP A 93 6.94 13.29 2.94
N TYR A 94 7.58 12.36 3.66
CA TYR A 94 8.17 11.14 3.08
C TYR A 94 7.22 9.93 3.07
N LEU A 95 5.97 10.08 3.53
CA LEU A 95 4.91 9.06 3.48
C LEU A 95 3.74 9.57 2.65
N ASP A 96 3.08 8.65 1.98
CA ASP A 96 1.86 8.92 1.26
C ASP A 96 0.83 7.81 1.52
N ILE A 97 -0.43 8.07 1.24
CA ILE A 97 -1.52 7.11 1.42
C ILE A 97 -2.04 6.69 0.05
N VAL A 98 -2.35 5.41 -0.11
CA VAL A 98 -3.02 4.93 -1.32
C VAL A 98 -4.31 5.72 -1.54
N PRO A 99 -4.56 6.20 -2.78
CA PRO A 99 -5.74 7.00 -3.04
C PRO A 99 -7.02 6.19 -2.93
N LEU A 100 -8.05 6.78 -2.33
CA LEU A 100 -9.41 6.26 -2.40
C LEU A 100 -9.97 6.57 -3.79
N VAL A 101 -10.34 5.53 -4.53
CA VAL A 101 -10.84 5.66 -5.91
C VAL A 101 -12.35 5.83 -5.94
N ALA A 102 -13.07 5.01 -5.19
CA ALA A 102 -14.53 5.05 -5.09
C ALA A 102 -15.01 4.41 -3.78
N GLU A 103 -16.14 4.87 -3.30
CA GLU A 103 -16.93 4.22 -2.26
C GLU A 103 -18.24 3.75 -2.85
N LEU A 104 -18.61 2.50 -2.59
CA LEU A 104 -19.80 1.87 -3.13
C LEU A 104 -20.66 1.33 -1.97
N ASP A 105 -21.96 1.42 -2.11
CA ASP A 105 -22.94 0.88 -1.16
C ASP A 105 -23.28 -0.59 -1.42
N HIS A 106 -22.71 -1.16 -2.45
CA HIS A 106 -22.87 -2.55 -2.87
C HIS A 106 -21.53 -3.15 -3.31
N TYR A 107 -21.50 -4.47 -3.44
CA TYR A 107 -20.34 -5.16 -3.99
C TYR A 107 -20.34 -5.03 -5.53
N PRO A 108 -19.27 -4.44 -6.14
CA PRO A 108 -19.24 -4.19 -7.57
C PRO A 108 -19.10 -5.48 -8.38
N ASN A 109 -19.76 -5.53 -9.52
CA ASN A 109 -19.48 -6.56 -10.53
C ASN A 109 -18.28 -6.18 -11.42
N LEU A 110 -17.85 -7.08 -12.29
CA LEU A 110 -16.69 -6.86 -13.15
C LEU A 110 -16.87 -5.68 -14.13
N GLU A 111 -18.07 -5.47 -14.62
CA GLU A 111 -18.37 -4.36 -15.53
C GLU A 111 -18.25 -3.00 -14.84
N GLU A 112 -18.73 -2.91 -13.60
CA GLU A 112 -18.57 -1.71 -12.79
C GLU A 112 -17.09 -1.46 -12.44
N LEU A 113 -16.35 -2.50 -12.10
CA LEU A 113 -14.91 -2.39 -11.84
C LEU A 113 -14.14 -1.93 -13.08
N ASP A 114 -14.49 -2.46 -14.25
CA ASP A 114 -13.91 -2.03 -15.52
C ASP A 114 -14.20 -0.55 -15.80
N LYS A 115 -15.42 -0.11 -15.57
CA LYS A 115 -15.81 1.28 -15.73
C LYS A 115 -15.03 2.20 -14.79
N ILE A 116 -15.00 1.87 -13.50
CA ILE A 116 -14.24 2.64 -12.50
C ILE A 116 -12.76 2.70 -12.88
N TYR A 117 -12.20 1.57 -13.35
CA TYR A 117 -10.81 1.51 -13.79
C TYR A 117 -10.53 2.46 -14.94
N LEU A 118 -11.36 2.46 -15.97
CA LEU A 118 -11.20 3.33 -17.14
C LEU A 118 -11.30 4.81 -16.75
N GLU A 119 -12.33 5.18 -16.01
CA GLU A 119 -12.54 6.55 -15.55
C GLU A 119 -11.38 7.05 -14.68
N TYR A 120 -10.86 6.21 -13.79
CA TYR A 120 -9.73 6.56 -12.94
C TYR A 120 -8.42 6.66 -13.75
N SER A 121 -8.19 5.74 -14.68
CA SER A 121 -7.01 5.73 -15.53
C SER A 121 -6.95 6.95 -16.45
N GLU A 122 -8.08 7.41 -16.97
CA GLU A 122 -8.16 8.64 -17.76
C GLU A 122 -7.76 9.88 -16.94
N LYS A 123 -8.22 9.96 -15.69
CA LYS A 123 -7.86 11.06 -14.78
C LYS A 123 -6.39 11.07 -14.39
N MET A 124 -5.74 9.93 -14.43
CA MET A 124 -4.35 9.77 -14.03
C MET A 124 -3.34 10.07 -15.15
N ASP A 125 -3.79 10.62 -16.26
CA ASP A 125 -2.95 11.18 -17.34
C ASP A 125 -1.82 10.22 -17.78
N ASP A 126 -2.14 9.25 -18.62
CA ASP A 126 -1.23 8.22 -19.16
C ASP A 126 -0.58 7.28 -18.15
N SER A 127 -0.94 7.35 -16.91
CA SER A 127 -0.44 6.40 -15.96
C SER A 127 -1.17 5.10 -16.02
N LYS A 128 -0.40 4.10 -16.13
CA LYS A 128 -0.87 2.73 -16.02
C LYS A 128 -1.19 2.45 -14.56
N VAL A 129 -2.45 2.18 -14.28
CA VAL A 129 -2.91 1.68 -12.98
C VAL A 129 -2.96 0.17 -13.09
N GLU A 130 -2.34 -0.54 -12.15
CA GLU A 130 -2.33 -2.01 -12.16
C GLU A 130 -3.73 -2.57 -11.91
N GLY A 131 -4.46 -1.95 -11.01
CA GLY A 131 -5.79 -2.35 -10.60
C GLY A 131 -6.18 -1.71 -9.28
N PHE A 132 -7.12 -2.32 -8.58
CA PHE A 132 -7.63 -1.85 -7.30
C PHE A 132 -7.54 -2.89 -6.21
N VAL A 133 -7.49 -2.42 -4.98
CA VAL A 133 -7.77 -3.22 -3.79
C VAL A 133 -9.19 -2.88 -3.34
N ILE A 134 -10.03 -3.90 -3.23
CA ILE A 134 -11.41 -3.79 -2.79
C ILE A 134 -11.45 -4.19 -1.33
N ASN A 135 -11.92 -3.28 -0.49
CA ASN A 135 -12.11 -3.54 0.93
C ASN A 135 -13.61 -3.61 1.24
N ASN A 136 -14.08 -4.79 1.58
CA ASN A 136 -15.44 -5.02 2.05
C ASN A 136 -15.41 -5.50 3.50
N ASN A 137 -15.58 -4.58 4.45
CA ASN A 137 -15.54 -4.87 5.88
C ASN A 137 -14.29 -5.67 6.30
N ASN A 138 -13.12 -5.20 5.89
CA ASN A 138 -11.82 -5.85 6.12
C ASN A 138 -11.59 -7.17 5.37
N LYS A 139 -12.52 -7.59 4.53
CA LYS A 139 -12.29 -8.63 3.54
C LYS A 139 -11.67 -8.00 2.31
N ILE A 140 -10.44 -8.38 2.02
CA ILE A 140 -9.62 -7.76 0.98
C ILE A 140 -9.62 -8.64 -0.26
N GLU A 141 -9.95 -8.01 -1.39
CA GLU A 141 -9.84 -8.63 -2.71
C GLU A 141 -9.05 -7.71 -3.64
N LYS A 142 -8.42 -8.27 -4.65
CA LYS A 142 -7.64 -7.51 -5.62
C LYS A 142 -8.24 -7.67 -7.01
N TYR A 143 -8.55 -6.56 -7.66
CA TYR A 143 -8.87 -6.48 -9.06
C TYR A 143 -7.63 -6.00 -9.82
N VAL A 144 -7.04 -6.86 -10.64
CA VAL A 144 -5.84 -6.56 -11.42
C VAL A 144 -6.18 -6.60 -12.90
N ARG A 145 -5.91 -5.52 -13.59
CA ARG A 145 -6.19 -5.39 -15.01
C ARG A 145 -4.94 -5.34 -15.87
N PHE A 146 -3.83 -4.94 -15.31
CA PHE A 146 -2.56 -4.87 -16.03
C PHE A 146 -1.68 -6.08 -15.73
N LYS A 147 -1.41 -6.90 -16.75
CA LYS A 147 -0.47 -8.01 -16.66
C LYS A 147 0.35 -8.10 -17.95
N ARG A 148 1.68 -8.02 -17.85
CA ARG A 148 2.63 -8.16 -18.97
C ARG A 148 2.32 -7.28 -20.18
N GLY A 149 1.84 -6.07 -19.98
CA GLY A 149 1.48 -5.13 -21.05
C GLY A 149 0.12 -5.36 -21.68
N VAL A 150 -0.63 -6.35 -21.25
CA VAL A 150 -2.01 -6.63 -21.66
C VAL A 150 -2.95 -6.28 -20.52
N LEU A 151 -4.02 -5.56 -20.83
CA LEU A 151 -5.08 -5.26 -19.88
C LEU A 151 -6.04 -6.44 -19.83
N GLU A 152 -5.93 -7.25 -18.80
CA GLU A 152 -6.85 -8.35 -18.53
C GLU A 152 -7.53 -8.14 -17.19
N PRO A 153 -8.87 -8.26 -17.11
CA PRO A 153 -9.56 -8.25 -15.82
C PRO A 153 -9.19 -9.51 -15.04
N HIS A 154 -8.75 -9.34 -13.82
CA HIS A 154 -8.41 -10.45 -12.94
C HIS A 154 -8.82 -10.11 -11.52
N VAL A 155 -9.64 -10.98 -10.93
CA VAL A 155 -10.08 -10.85 -9.53
C VAL A 155 -9.36 -11.92 -8.72
N CYS A 156 -8.52 -11.50 -7.78
CA CYS A 156 -7.88 -12.38 -6.80
C CYS A 156 -8.71 -12.37 -5.51
N ARG A 157 -9.02 -13.54 -5.03
CA ARG A 157 -9.73 -13.75 -3.75
C ARG A 157 -8.76 -14.20 -2.67
#